data_dbc410e7bd27f017b60743ecce3cdbd4
#
_entry.id   dbc410e7bd27f017b60743ecce3cdbd4
#
_cell.length_a   1.000
_cell.length_b   1.000
_cell.length_c   1.000
_cell.angle_alpha   90.00
_cell.angle_beta   90.00
_cell.angle_gamma   90.00
#
_symmetry.space_group_name_H-M   'P 1'
#
loop_
_entity.id
_entity.type
_entity.pdbx_description
1 polymer ?
#
loop_
_entity_poly.entity_id
_entity_poly.type
_entity_poly.pdbx_seq_one_letter_code
_entity_poly.pdbx_strand_id
1 'polypeptide(L)'
;PEEILHAVREYRPKVLILPFYLENETATLTIQSIMSSDNSTTPYAAIAVTDSCYNEYTNEEVTKAGAAGYIIKTYSLQTLAERIKQIAICQEDILVIQTHMLKTLSDMFIRLGIPENIKGCKYLKQAIVMSARDSTLTRKMTSKLYPAIARINKTTPQNAERAMRHAVSTAWDRGELEALEELFGYTVHCERGKPTNSEFIAMMAKTLCEEYARVKADTAGL
;
A
#
# COMPACT_ATOMS: atom_id res chain seq x y z
N PRO A 1 -26.64 -0.22 6.51
CA PRO A 1 -25.22 -0.65 6.39
C PRO A 1 -25.12 -2.09 5.89
N GLU A 2 -25.84 -3.03 6.50
CA GLU A 2 -25.80 -4.46 6.16
C GLU A 2 -26.20 -4.74 4.71
N GLU A 3 -27.21 -4.06 4.19
CA GLU A 3 -27.65 -4.18 2.79
C GLU A 3 -26.55 -3.73 1.81
N ILE A 4 -25.82 -2.66 2.15
CA ILE A 4 -24.71 -2.17 1.34
C ILE A 4 -23.56 -3.19 1.34
N LEU A 5 -23.23 -3.74 2.50
CA LEU A 5 -22.22 -4.80 2.62
C LEU A 5 -22.61 -6.06 1.84
N HIS A 6 -23.88 -6.44 1.87
CA HIS A 6 -24.40 -7.56 1.10
C HIS A 6 -24.28 -7.28 -0.40
N ALA A 7 -24.74 -6.11 -0.86
CA ALA A 7 -24.65 -5.71 -2.26
C ALA A 7 -23.19 -5.67 -2.78
N VAL A 8 -22.26 -5.15 -1.99
CA VAL A 8 -20.83 -5.14 -2.36
C VAL A 8 -20.27 -6.55 -2.52
N ARG A 9 -20.68 -7.49 -1.67
CA ARG A 9 -20.26 -8.90 -1.78
C ARG A 9 -20.86 -9.61 -2.98
N GLU A 10 -22.12 -9.33 -3.28
CA GLU A 10 -22.87 -9.94 -4.38
C GLU A 10 -22.42 -9.41 -5.74
N TYR A 11 -22.42 -8.09 -5.91
CA TYR A 11 -22.17 -7.44 -7.22
C TYR A 11 -20.71 -7.16 -7.50
N ARG A 12 -19.83 -7.16 -6.48
CA ARG A 12 -18.38 -6.86 -6.58
C ARG A 12 -18.08 -5.62 -7.44
N PRO A 13 -18.63 -4.45 -7.10
CA PRO A 13 -18.50 -3.26 -7.93
C PRO A 13 -17.06 -2.78 -7.97
N LYS A 14 -16.62 -2.28 -9.12
CA LYS A 14 -15.32 -1.58 -9.24
C LYS A 14 -15.33 -0.22 -8.53
N VAL A 15 -16.47 0.43 -8.52
CA VAL A 15 -16.68 1.73 -7.88
C VAL A 15 -17.94 1.66 -7.05
N LEU A 16 -17.85 2.09 -5.79
CA LEU A 16 -18.98 2.23 -4.88
C LEU A 16 -19.22 3.72 -4.62
N ILE A 17 -20.42 4.20 -4.91
CA ILE A 17 -20.83 5.56 -4.67
C ILE A 17 -21.86 5.57 -3.56
N LEU A 18 -21.57 6.30 -2.48
CA LEU A 18 -22.45 6.40 -1.31
C LEU A 18 -22.80 7.87 -1.04
N PRO A 19 -24.04 8.18 -0.67
CA PRO A 19 -24.35 9.46 -0.06
C PRO A 19 -23.58 9.59 1.26
N PHE A 20 -23.08 10.78 1.55
CA PHE A 20 -22.32 11.00 2.79
C PHE A 20 -23.18 10.76 4.04
N TYR A 21 -24.43 11.18 4.01
CA TYR A 21 -25.40 10.91 5.08
C TYR A 21 -26.25 9.72 4.69
N LEU A 22 -26.19 8.66 5.48
CA LEU A 22 -27.04 7.50 5.45
C LEU A 22 -28.10 7.65 6.56
N GLU A 23 -29.19 6.88 6.49
CA GLU A 23 -30.33 7.04 7.42
C GLU A 23 -29.93 6.98 8.91
N ASN A 24 -28.95 6.16 9.27
CA ASN A 24 -28.57 5.93 10.67
C ASN A 24 -27.10 6.22 10.96
N GLU A 25 -26.28 6.52 9.94
CA GLU A 25 -24.83 6.72 10.10
C GLU A 25 -24.24 7.55 8.96
N THR A 26 -22.95 7.87 9.08
CA THR A 26 -22.19 8.52 7.99
C THR A 26 -21.53 7.46 7.10
N ALA A 27 -21.31 7.80 5.84
CA ALA A 27 -20.61 6.93 4.89
C ALA A 27 -19.23 6.46 5.37
N THR A 28 -18.59 7.23 6.26
CA THR A 28 -17.27 6.91 6.84
C THR A 28 -17.26 5.55 7.53
N LEU A 29 -18.24 5.24 8.35
CA LEU A 29 -18.33 3.96 9.07
C LEU A 29 -18.57 2.80 8.10
N THR A 30 -19.48 2.97 7.15
CA THR A 30 -19.75 1.96 6.12
C THR A 30 -18.54 1.72 5.24
N ILE A 31 -17.85 2.78 4.77
CA ILE A 31 -16.61 2.68 3.97
C ILE A 31 -15.52 1.96 4.78
N GLN A 32 -15.31 2.33 6.03
CA GLN A 32 -14.32 1.70 6.89
C GLN A 32 -14.59 0.20 7.08
N SER A 33 -15.85 -0.18 7.26
CA SER A 33 -16.26 -1.58 7.39
C SER A 33 -16.02 -2.38 6.10
N ILE A 34 -16.32 -1.79 4.94
CA ILE A 34 -16.08 -2.40 3.63
C ILE A 34 -14.56 -2.54 3.38
N MET A 35 -13.79 -1.47 3.59
CA MET A 35 -12.35 -1.45 3.33
C MET A 35 -11.55 -2.32 4.31
N SER A 36 -12.12 -2.63 5.48
CA SER A 36 -11.53 -3.56 6.46
C SER A 36 -11.90 -5.02 6.20
N SER A 37 -12.82 -5.28 5.29
CA SER A 37 -13.26 -6.62 4.90
C SER A 37 -12.23 -7.30 3.98
N ASP A 38 -12.40 -8.58 3.74
CA ASP A 38 -11.47 -9.41 2.97
C ASP A 38 -11.19 -8.81 1.58
N ASN A 39 -9.91 -8.73 1.21
CA ASN A 39 -9.42 -8.06 -0.02
C ASN A 39 -10.10 -8.51 -1.33
N SER A 40 -10.75 -9.69 -1.33
CA SER A 40 -11.44 -10.25 -2.52
C SER A 40 -12.77 -9.58 -2.84
N THR A 41 -13.34 -8.84 -1.91
CA THR A 41 -14.68 -8.22 -2.04
C THR A 41 -14.64 -6.70 -1.99
N THR A 42 -13.49 -6.10 -1.74
CA THR A 42 -13.34 -4.65 -1.61
C THR A 42 -13.41 -3.96 -2.98
N PRO A 43 -14.25 -2.94 -3.17
CA PRO A 43 -14.26 -2.17 -4.41
C PRO A 43 -12.93 -1.42 -4.61
N TYR A 44 -12.52 -1.20 -5.86
CA TYR A 44 -11.32 -0.43 -6.17
C TYR A 44 -11.41 1.02 -5.69
N ALA A 45 -12.60 1.60 -5.75
CA ALA A 45 -12.83 2.97 -5.31
C ALA A 45 -14.16 3.09 -4.56
N ALA A 46 -14.12 3.59 -3.33
CA ALA A 46 -15.30 4.05 -2.62
C ALA A 46 -15.34 5.59 -2.67
N ILE A 47 -16.45 6.15 -3.07
CA ILE A 47 -16.64 7.59 -3.27
C ILE A 47 -17.81 8.04 -2.42
N ALA A 48 -17.58 9.00 -1.52
CA ALA A 48 -18.64 9.65 -0.77
C ALA A 48 -19.15 10.87 -1.54
N VAL A 49 -20.47 11.04 -1.63
CA VAL A 49 -21.12 12.15 -2.30
C VAL A 49 -21.98 12.93 -1.31
N THR A 50 -21.88 14.24 -1.30
CA THR A 50 -22.66 15.13 -0.44
C THR A 50 -23.40 16.19 -1.25
N ASP A 51 -24.53 16.62 -0.75
CA ASP A 51 -25.28 17.78 -1.26
C ASP A 51 -24.85 19.10 -0.59
N SER A 52 -24.02 19.00 0.46
CA SER A 52 -23.53 20.14 1.26
C SER A 52 -22.28 20.78 0.66
N CYS A 53 -21.90 21.93 1.19
CA CYS A 53 -20.65 22.56 0.83
C CYS A 53 -19.43 21.70 1.17
N TYR A 54 -18.35 21.88 0.42
CA TYR A 54 -17.06 21.25 0.72
C TYR A 54 -16.60 21.61 2.14
N ASN A 55 -16.21 20.59 2.89
CA ASN A 55 -15.64 20.72 4.21
C ASN A 55 -14.36 19.89 4.28
N GLU A 56 -13.24 20.53 4.57
CA GLU A 56 -11.93 19.90 4.64
C GLU A 56 -11.87 18.81 5.71
N TYR A 57 -12.45 19.08 6.88
CA TYR A 57 -12.55 18.09 7.96
C TYR A 57 -13.28 16.81 7.51
N THR A 58 -14.42 16.98 6.86
CA THR A 58 -15.20 15.83 6.32
C THR A 58 -14.42 15.08 5.25
N ASN A 59 -13.70 15.81 4.37
CA ASN A 59 -12.85 15.18 3.36
C ASN A 59 -11.73 14.35 4.00
N GLU A 60 -11.09 14.88 5.06
CA GLU A 60 -10.09 14.11 5.80
C GLU A 60 -10.66 12.85 6.47
N GLU A 61 -11.82 12.94 7.10
CA GLU A 61 -12.47 11.79 7.74
C GLU A 61 -12.81 10.70 6.73
N VAL A 62 -13.40 11.08 5.59
CA VAL A 62 -13.77 10.16 4.51
C VAL A 62 -12.52 9.49 3.92
N THR A 63 -11.44 10.27 3.73
CA THR A 63 -10.16 9.76 3.24
C THR A 63 -9.50 8.81 4.26
N LYS A 64 -9.52 9.15 5.54
CA LYS A 64 -9.03 8.27 6.63
C LYS A 64 -9.82 6.96 6.73
N ALA A 65 -11.10 6.97 6.39
CA ALA A 65 -11.94 5.78 6.31
C ALA A 65 -11.59 4.88 5.10
N GLY A 66 -10.79 5.37 4.16
CA GLY A 66 -10.34 4.62 2.99
C GLY A 66 -11.08 4.97 1.70
N ALA A 67 -11.86 6.04 1.67
CA ALA A 67 -12.49 6.49 0.44
C ALA A 67 -11.45 7.03 -0.56
N ALA A 68 -11.71 6.75 -1.83
CA ALA A 68 -10.91 7.27 -2.95
C ALA A 68 -11.24 8.74 -3.28
N GLY A 69 -12.40 9.23 -2.84
CA GLY A 69 -12.79 10.61 -3.07
C GLY A 69 -14.03 11.04 -2.28
N TYR A 70 -14.15 12.34 -2.13
CA TYR A 70 -15.29 13.04 -1.59
C TYR A 70 -15.76 14.06 -2.63
N ILE A 71 -16.99 13.93 -3.09
CA ILE A 71 -17.52 14.74 -4.19
C ILE A 71 -18.77 15.49 -3.74
N ILE A 72 -18.85 16.77 -4.08
CA ILE A 72 -20.07 17.54 -3.95
C ILE A 72 -20.95 17.20 -5.15
N LYS A 73 -22.21 16.88 -4.88
CA LYS A 73 -23.22 16.65 -5.90
C LYS A 73 -23.37 17.94 -6.75
N THR A 74 -23.09 17.81 -8.03
CA THR A 74 -23.25 18.89 -8.98
C THR A 74 -24.57 18.75 -9.71
N TYR A 75 -25.11 19.87 -10.21
CA TYR A 75 -26.33 19.85 -11.03
C TYR A 75 -26.14 19.15 -12.38
N SER A 76 -24.89 18.96 -12.82
CA SER A 76 -24.57 18.25 -14.07
C SER A 76 -24.16 16.81 -13.79
N LEU A 77 -25.00 15.88 -14.19
CA LEU A 77 -24.71 14.44 -14.15
C LEU A 77 -23.48 14.07 -14.98
N GLN A 78 -23.23 14.78 -16.06
CA GLN A 78 -22.07 14.56 -16.91
C GLN A 78 -20.78 14.91 -16.17
N THR A 79 -20.71 16.06 -15.51
CA THR A 79 -19.56 16.48 -14.70
C THR A 79 -19.31 15.50 -13.53
N LEU A 80 -20.38 15.03 -12.90
CA LEU A 80 -20.29 14.03 -11.84
C LEU A 80 -19.70 12.71 -12.39
N ALA A 81 -20.23 12.24 -13.51
CA ALA A 81 -19.75 11.00 -14.15
C ALA A 81 -18.27 11.11 -14.59
N GLU A 82 -17.84 12.25 -15.11
CA GLU A 82 -16.44 12.48 -15.48
C GLU A 82 -15.52 12.44 -14.25
N ARG A 83 -15.90 13.09 -13.15
CA ARG A 83 -15.13 13.03 -11.89
C ARG A 83 -15.04 11.62 -11.32
N ILE A 84 -16.14 10.89 -11.31
CA ILE A 84 -16.17 9.50 -10.87
C ILE A 84 -15.23 8.64 -11.73
N LYS A 85 -15.27 8.80 -13.05
CA LYS A 85 -14.36 8.11 -13.97
C LYS A 85 -12.90 8.43 -13.69
N GLN A 86 -12.55 9.70 -13.48
CA GLN A 86 -11.18 10.11 -13.16
C GLN A 86 -10.69 9.45 -11.86
N ILE A 87 -11.50 9.44 -10.80
CA ILE A 87 -11.14 8.81 -9.53
C ILE A 87 -10.98 7.30 -9.72
N ALA A 88 -11.86 6.65 -10.47
CA ALA A 88 -11.81 5.22 -10.73
C ALA A 88 -10.54 4.83 -11.52
N ILE A 89 -10.18 5.60 -12.54
CA ILE A 89 -8.95 5.38 -13.33
C ILE A 89 -7.71 5.55 -12.45
N CYS A 90 -7.63 6.63 -11.67
CA CYS A 90 -6.51 6.85 -10.74
C CYS A 90 -6.34 5.69 -9.74
N GLN A 91 -7.44 5.11 -9.25
CA GLN A 91 -7.38 3.96 -8.34
C GLN A 91 -6.94 2.67 -9.05
N GLU A 92 -7.38 2.45 -10.27
CA GLU A 92 -6.95 1.31 -11.08
C GLU A 92 -5.45 1.39 -11.38
N ASP A 93 -4.93 2.56 -11.75
CA ASP A 93 -3.50 2.80 -11.93
C ASP A 93 -2.70 2.55 -10.64
N ILE A 94 -3.19 3.03 -9.50
CA ILE A 94 -2.55 2.79 -8.20
C ILE A 94 -2.49 1.28 -7.90
N LEU A 95 -3.55 0.53 -8.17
CA LEU A 95 -3.59 -0.91 -7.93
C LEU A 95 -2.62 -1.66 -8.85
N VAL A 96 -2.59 -1.31 -10.14
CA VAL A 96 -1.65 -1.88 -11.11
C VAL A 96 -0.21 -1.62 -10.67
N ILE A 97 0.08 -0.38 -10.27
CA ILE A 97 1.38 0.01 -9.74
C ILE A 97 1.75 -0.81 -8.50
N GLN A 98 0.83 -0.95 -7.55
CA GLN A 98 1.09 -1.74 -6.33
C GLN A 98 1.34 -3.21 -6.64
N THR A 99 0.56 -3.78 -7.55
CA THR A 99 0.71 -5.18 -7.97
C THR A 99 2.06 -5.39 -8.65
N HIS A 100 2.45 -4.46 -9.53
CA HIS A 100 3.76 -4.50 -10.19
C HIS A 100 4.90 -4.38 -9.18
N MET A 101 4.82 -3.42 -8.24
CA MET A 101 5.82 -3.25 -7.18
C MET A 101 5.97 -4.51 -6.31
N LEU A 102 4.87 -5.16 -5.95
CA LEU A 102 4.91 -6.39 -5.15
C LEU A 102 5.51 -7.56 -5.94
N LYS A 103 5.22 -7.67 -7.24
CA LYS A 103 5.82 -8.67 -8.13
C LYS A 103 7.34 -8.44 -8.25
N THR A 104 7.76 -7.23 -8.56
CA THR A 104 9.18 -6.85 -8.64
C THR A 104 9.92 -7.18 -7.35
N LEU A 105 9.32 -6.85 -6.19
CA LEU A 105 9.89 -7.22 -4.88
C LEU A 105 9.97 -8.74 -4.68
N SER A 106 8.99 -9.50 -5.16
CA SER A 106 9.04 -10.97 -5.08
C SER A 106 10.21 -11.51 -5.88
N ASP A 107 10.40 -11.03 -7.10
CA ASP A 107 11.51 -11.45 -7.97
C ASP A 107 12.88 -11.10 -7.35
N MET A 108 13.01 -9.87 -6.80
CA MET A 108 14.21 -9.47 -6.07
C MET A 108 14.48 -10.36 -4.84
N PHE A 109 13.44 -10.70 -4.07
CA PHE A 109 13.57 -11.51 -2.87
C PHE A 109 13.95 -12.96 -3.18
N ILE A 110 13.47 -13.50 -4.30
CA ILE A 110 13.91 -14.82 -4.79
C ILE A 110 15.40 -14.80 -5.09
N ARG A 111 15.91 -13.81 -5.82
CA ARG A 111 17.34 -13.64 -6.11
C ARG A 111 18.18 -13.45 -4.84
N LEU A 112 17.64 -12.77 -3.84
CA LEU A 112 18.25 -12.59 -2.53
C LEU A 112 18.13 -13.84 -1.62
N GLY A 113 17.54 -14.93 -2.08
CA GLY A 113 17.37 -16.15 -1.30
C GLY A 113 16.45 -16.00 -0.08
N ILE A 114 15.53 -15.03 -0.07
CA ILE A 114 14.55 -14.84 1.01
C ILE A 114 13.33 -15.73 0.74
N PRO A 115 13.06 -16.75 1.58
CA PRO A 115 11.92 -17.63 1.38
C PRO A 115 10.58 -16.87 1.55
N GLU A 116 9.63 -17.08 0.65
CA GLU A 116 8.33 -16.42 0.72
C GLU A 116 7.46 -16.84 1.92
N ASN A 117 7.67 -18.06 2.41
CA ASN A 117 6.90 -18.65 3.50
C ASN A 117 7.23 -18.12 4.90
N ILE A 118 8.29 -17.33 5.05
CA ILE A 118 8.66 -16.73 6.35
C ILE A 118 7.89 -15.40 6.57
N LYS A 119 7.43 -15.19 7.80
CA LYS A 119 6.71 -13.94 8.18
C LYS A 119 7.52 -12.68 7.87
N GLY A 120 8.83 -12.74 8.03
CA GLY A 120 9.75 -11.64 7.77
C GLY A 120 9.73 -11.18 6.32
N CYS A 121 9.57 -12.10 5.36
CA CYS A 121 9.41 -11.78 3.94
C CYS A 121 8.19 -10.87 3.71
N LYS A 122 7.03 -11.27 4.19
CA LYS A 122 5.79 -10.47 4.11
C LYS A 122 5.96 -9.10 4.74
N TYR A 123 6.57 -9.03 5.93
CA TYR A 123 6.75 -7.78 6.67
C TYR A 123 7.74 -6.84 5.96
N LEU A 124 8.82 -7.37 5.41
CA LEU A 124 9.76 -6.59 4.60
C LEU A 124 9.10 -6.04 3.35
N LYS A 125 8.35 -6.83 2.58
CA LYS A 125 7.62 -6.36 1.40
C LYS A 125 6.71 -5.16 1.75
N GLN A 126 5.93 -5.27 2.82
CA GLN A 126 5.07 -4.19 3.30
C GLN A 126 5.87 -2.96 3.72
N ALA A 127 6.94 -3.15 4.49
CA ALA A 127 7.80 -2.06 4.96
C ALA A 127 8.48 -1.31 3.81
N ILE A 128 8.96 -2.03 2.79
CA ILE A 128 9.59 -1.47 1.60
C ILE A 128 8.59 -0.63 0.79
N VAL A 129 7.39 -1.17 0.52
CA VAL A 129 6.34 -0.43 -0.19
C VAL A 129 5.92 0.83 0.57
N MET A 130 5.77 0.75 1.89
CA MET A 130 5.48 1.93 2.71
C MET A 130 6.60 2.96 2.65
N SER A 131 7.86 2.53 2.71
CA SER A 131 9.03 3.41 2.67
C SER A 131 9.31 3.99 1.28
N ALA A 132 8.91 3.30 0.21
CA ALA A 132 8.94 3.83 -1.15
C ALA A 132 7.97 5.02 -1.33
N ARG A 133 6.85 5.01 -0.59
CA ARG A 133 5.88 6.14 -0.58
C ARG A 133 6.28 7.27 0.37
N ASP A 134 6.88 6.93 1.49
CA ASP A 134 7.34 7.87 2.52
C ASP A 134 8.72 7.46 3.03
N SER A 135 9.77 8.03 2.43
CA SER A 135 11.17 7.74 2.78
C SER A 135 11.53 8.11 4.24
N THR A 136 10.72 8.95 4.89
CA THR A 136 10.96 9.33 6.30
C THR A 136 10.74 8.16 7.26
N LEU A 137 9.99 7.13 6.86
CA LEU A 137 9.70 5.96 7.67
C LEU A 137 10.95 5.15 8.00
N THR A 138 11.94 5.12 7.11
CA THR A 138 13.22 4.42 7.36
C THR A 138 14.02 5.04 8.51
N ARG A 139 13.84 6.35 8.77
CA ARG A 139 14.43 7.04 9.93
C ARG A 139 13.60 6.89 11.20
N LYS A 140 12.34 6.44 11.09
CA LYS A 140 11.38 6.32 12.18
C LYS A 140 10.92 4.86 12.36
N MET A 141 11.86 3.93 12.28
CA MET A 141 11.60 2.48 12.34
C MET A 141 10.80 2.08 13.58
N THR A 142 11.34 2.40 14.76
CA THR A 142 10.76 2.01 16.06
C THR A 142 9.48 2.77 16.39
N SER A 143 9.44 4.07 16.06
CA SER A 143 8.29 4.92 16.43
C SER A 143 7.11 4.84 15.45
N LYS A 144 7.36 4.50 14.17
CA LYS A 144 6.31 4.48 13.15
C LYS A 144 6.24 3.18 12.36
N LEU A 145 7.33 2.72 11.74
CA LEU A 145 7.29 1.63 10.77
C LEU A 145 6.95 0.29 11.42
N TYR A 146 7.68 -0.13 12.45
CA TYR A 146 7.37 -1.39 13.16
C TYR A 146 5.98 -1.42 13.78
N PRO A 147 5.49 -0.34 14.45
CA PRO A 147 4.11 -0.29 14.91
C PRO A 147 3.06 -0.41 13.79
N ALA A 148 3.30 0.21 12.64
CA ALA A 148 2.39 0.11 11.48
C ALA A 148 2.32 -1.33 10.95
N ILE A 149 3.47 -1.97 10.72
CA ILE A 149 3.55 -3.37 10.29
C ILE A 149 2.92 -4.32 11.31
N ALA A 150 3.17 -4.08 12.60
CA ALA A 150 2.61 -4.87 13.69
C ALA A 150 1.08 -4.81 13.71
N ARG A 151 0.50 -3.62 13.52
CA ARG A 151 -0.95 -3.42 13.44
C ARG A 151 -1.57 -4.18 12.27
N ILE A 152 -0.99 -4.05 11.07
CA ILE A 152 -1.48 -4.73 9.85
C ILE A 152 -1.46 -6.26 10.03
N ASN A 153 -0.45 -6.79 10.70
CA ASN A 153 -0.25 -8.24 10.82
C ASN A 153 -0.66 -8.82 12.19
N LYS A 154 -1.37 -8.05 13.02
CA LYS A 154 -1.86 -8.47 14.34
C LYS A 154 -0.73 -9.09 15.21
N THR A 155 0.41 -8.40 15.29
CA THR A 155 1.60 -8.81 16.04
C THR A 155 2.16 -7.65 16.86
N THR A 156 3.30 -7.84 17.54
CA THR A 156 3.99 -6.78 18.27
C THR A 156 5.09 -6.15 17.43
N PRO A 157 5.45 -4.87 17.67
CA PRO A 157 6.56 -4.20 16.97
C PRO A 157 7.89 -4.95 17.10
N GLN A 158 8.15 -5.54 18.27
CA GLN A 158 9.36 -6.33 18.53
C GLN A 158 9.39 -7.63 17.71
N ASN A 159 8.24 -8.31 17.61
CA ASN A 159 8.13 -9.51 16.77
C ASN A 159 8.26 -9.19 15.28
N ALA A 160 7.70 -8.05 14.84
CA ALA A 160 7.85 -7.59 13.46
C ALA A 160 9.32 -7.29 13.14
N GLU A 161 10.01 -6.53 14.01
CA GLU A 161 11.43 -6.21 13.89
C GLU A 161 12.29 -7.48 13.84
N ARG A 162 12.08 -8.42 14.78
CA ARG A 162 12.83 -9.69 14.84
C ARG A 162 12.61 -10.54 13.60
N ALA A 163 11.37 -10.64 13.10
CA ALA A 163 11.05 -11.40 11.90
C ALA A 163 11.73 -10.81 10.64
N MET A 164 11.73 -9.48 10.52
CA MET A 164 12.43 -8.79 9.41
C MET A 164 13.94 -9.01 9.49
N ARG A 165 14.53 -8.86 10.67
CA ARG A 165 15.96 -9.10 10.90
C ARG A 165 16.36 -10.54 10.53
N HIS A 166 15.54 -11.53 10.88
CA HIS A 166 15.76 -12.92 10.48
C HIS A 166 15.73 -13.06 8.95
N ALA A 167 14.79 -12.44 8.26
CA ALA A 167 14.70 -12.49 6.80
C ALA A 167 15.92 -11.83 6.13
N VAL A 168 16.38 -10.68 6.63
CA VAL A 168 17.60 -10.01 6.16
C VAL A 168 18.82 -10.90 6.39
N SER A 169 18.94 -11.53 7.56
CA SER A 169 20.02 -12.50 7.81
C SER A 169 19.97 -13.69 6.84
N THR A 170 18.78 -14.20 6.55
CA THR A 170 18.61 -15.32 5.60
C THR A 170 19.08 -14.94 4.21
N ALA A 171 18.79 -13.71 3.76
CA ALA A 171 19.30 -13.18 2.49
C ALA A 171 20.84 -13.22 2.44
N TRP A 172 21.51 -12.77 3.50
CA TRP A 172 22.97 -12.77 3.57
C TRP A 172 23.60 -14.14 3.62
N ASP A 173 22.92 -15.10 4.26
CA ASP A 173 23.43 -16.46 4.42
C ASP A 173 23.15 -17.36 3.21
N ARG A 174 22.16 -17.02 2.36
CA ARG A 174 21.66 -17.89 1.27
C ARG A 174 21.53 -17.21 -0.08
N GLY A 175 21.60 -15.86 -0.13
CA GLY A 175 21.46 -15.09 -1.36
C GLY A 175 22.63 -15.32 -2.31
N GLU A 176 22.37 -15.14 -3.60
CA GLU A 176 23.41 -15.12 -4.61
C GLU A 176 24.33 -13.92 -4.39
N LEU A 177 25.63 -14.13 -4.36
CA LEU A 177 26.62 -13.08 -4.10
C LEU A 177 26.48 -11.93 -5.11
N GLU A 178 26.32 -12.25 -6.39
CA GLU A 178 26.13 -11.30 -7.47
C GLU A 178 24.89 -10.41 -7.27
N ALA A 179 23.77 -11.00 -6.82
CA ALA A 179 22.55 -10.24 -6.53
C ALA A 179 22.71 -9.32 -5.31
N LEU A 180 23.46 -9.77 -4.30
CA LEU A 180 23.78 -8.94 -3.13
C LEU A 180 24.72 -7.79 -3.49
N GLU A 181 25.72 -8.03 -4.32
CA GLU A 181 26.66 -7.01 -4.81
C GLU A 181 25.96 -6.00 -5.72
N GLU A 182 25.11 -6.46 -6.63
CA GLU A 182 24.31 -5.61 -7.52
C GLU A 182 23.40 -4.65 -6.75
N LEU A 183 22.68 -5.15 -5.73
CA LEU A 183 21.68 -4.39 -5.00
C LEU A 183 22.28 -3.53 -3.88
N PHE A 184 23.29 -4.03 -3.20
CA PHE A 184 23.86 -3.38 -2.02
C PHE A 184 25.26 -2.81 -2.26
N GLY A 185 26.00 -3.32 -3.25
CA GLY A 185 27.33 -2.85 -3.63
C GLY A 185 28.26 -2.67 -2.44
N TYR A 186 29.10 -1.65 -2.50
CA TYR A 186 30.01 -1.28 -1.42
C TYR A 186 29.37 -0.52 -0.25
N THR A 187 28.04 -0.34 -0.25
CA THR A 187 27.34 0.38 0.83
C THR A 187 27.25 -0.45 2.12
N VAL A 188 27.47 -1.76 2.04
CA VAL A 188 27.61 -2.61 3.22
C VAL A 188 29.01 -2.51 3.76
N HIS A 189 29.16 -1.89 4.92
CA HIS A 189 30.47 -1.81 5.59
C HIS A 189 31.04 -3.22 5.76
N CYS A 190 32.18 -3.48 5.14
CA CYS A 190 32.88 -4.78 5.20
C CYS A 190 33.09 -5.29 6.64
N GLU A 191 33.17 -4.39 7.62
CA GLU A 191 33.35 -4.70 9.03
C GLU A 191 32.05 -5.17 9.74
N ARG A 192 30.84 -4.83 9.24
CA ARG A 192 29.56 -5.20 9.86
C ARG A 192 28.88 -6.41 9.22
N GLY A 193 29.29 -6.83 8.06
CA GLY A 193 28.85 -8.04 7.34
C GLY A 193 27.41 -8.01 6.83
N LYS A 194 26.42 -7.60 7.63
CA LYS A 194 25.00 -7.62 7.26
C LYS A 194 24.36 -6.24 7.50
N PRO A 195 23.48 -5.76 6.59
CA PRO A 195 22.78 -4.49 6.80
C PRO A 195 21.80 -4.59 7.95
N THR A 196 21.52 -3.46 8.55
CA THR A 196 20.38 -3.31 9.47
C THR A 196 19.07 -3.36 8.69
N ASN A 197 17.95 -3.64 9.38
CA ASN A 197 16.62 -3.58 8.74
C ASN A 197 16.37 -2.23 8.05
N SER A 198 16.82 -1.13 8.64
CA SER A 198 16.65 0.22 8.09
C SER A 198 17.41 0.41 6.79
N GLU A 199 18.67 0.01 6.73
CA GLU A 199 19.52 0.07 5.55
C GLU A 199 18.98 -0.81 4.43
N PHE A 200 18.59 -2.04 4.77
CA PHE A 200 17.99 -2.98 3.82
C PHE A 200 16.70 -2.40 3.21
N ILE A 201 15.77 -1.94 4.05
CA ILE A 201 14.49 -1.38 3.60
C ILE A 201 14.71 -0.11 2.78
N ALA A 202 15.62 0.77 3.19
CA ALA A 202 15.91 2.01 2.47
C ALA A 202 16.48 1.73 1.06
N MET A 203 17.42 0.79 0.96
CA MET A 203 18.02 0.42 -0.32
C MET A 203 16.98 -0.21 -1.24
N MET A 204 16.24 -1.22 -0.76
CA MET A 204 15.21 -1.89 -1.54
C MET A 204 14.09 -0.95 -1.97
N ALA A 205 13.70 0.02 -1.12
CA ALA A 205 12.70 1.03 -1.48
C ALA A 205 13.22 1.96 -2.59
N LYS A 206 14.49 2.35 -2.55
CA LYS A 206 15.14 3.16 -3.59
C LYS A 206 15.16 2.40 -4.92
N THR A 207 15.67 1.17 -4.93
CA THR A 207 15.74 0.31 -6.12
C THR A 207 14.34 0.10 -6.73
N LEU A 208 13.35 -0.15 -5.88
CA LEU A 208 11.96 -0.30 -6.33
C LEU A 208 11.41 0.96 -7.02
N CYS A 209 11.72 2.16 -6.50
CA CYS A 209 11.33 3.42 -7.11
C CYS A 209 12.05 3.65 -8.45
N GLU A 210 13.32 3.29 -8.56
CA GLU A 210 14.11 3.40 -9.78
C GLU A 210 13.58 2.48 -10.88
N GLU A 211 13.30 1.21 -10.55
CA GLU A 211 12.68 0.25 -11.47
C GLU A 211 11.30 0.73 -11.94
N TYR A 212 10.49 1.25 -11.02
CA TYR A 212 9.19 1.80 -11.37
C TYR A 212 9.30 3.01 -12.33
N ALA A 213 10.24 3.91 -12.08
CA ALA A 213 10.48 5.07 -12.94
C ALA A 213 10.92 4.64 -14.36
N ARG A 214 11.74 3.59 -14.47
CA ARG A 214 12.17 3.00 -15.74
C ARG A 214 10.99 2.44 -16.53
N VAL A 215 10.17 1.59 -15.90
CA VAL A 215 8.98 0.99 -16.54
C VAL A 215 8.00 2.07 -17.03
N LYS A 216 7.79 3.11 -16.22
CA LYS A 216 6.93 4.24 -16.58
C LYS A 216 7.47 5.05 -17.77
N ALA A 217 8.77 5.24 -17.87
CA ALA A 217 9.41 5.91 -18.99
C ALA A 217 9.26 5.10 -20.30
N ASP A 218 9.44 3.78 -20.22
CA ASP A 218 9.30 2.88 -21.36
C ASP A 218 7.85 2.81 -21.87
N THR A 219 6.87 2.88 -20.98
CA THR A 219 5.43 2.89 -21.35
C THR A 219 4.94 4.25 -21.86
N ALA A 220 5.59 5.35 -21.49
CA ALA A 220 5.25 6.69 -21.95
C ALA A 220 5.91 7.07 -23.29
N GLY A 221 6.88 6.27 -23.74
CA GLY A 221 7.58 6.45 -25.03
C GLY A 221 6.97 5.67 -26.22
N LEU A 222 5.87 4.96 -25.97
CA LEU A 222 5.03 4.28 -26.98
C LEU A 222 3.75 5.08 -27.21
#